data_1a33a1a7777f221d25525921a5718d37
#
_entry.id   1a33a1a7777f221d25525921a5718d37
#
_cell.length_a   1.000
_cell.length_b   1.000
_cell.length_c   1.000
_cell.angle_alpha   90.00
_cell.angle_beta   90.00
_cell.angle_gamma   90.00
#
_symmetry.space_group_name_H-M   'P 1'
#
loop_
_entity.id
_entity.type
_entity.pdbx_description
1 polymer ?
#
loop_
_entity_poly.entity_id
_entity_poly.type
_entity_poly.pdbx_seq_one_letter_code
_entity_poly.pdbx_strand_id
1 'polypeptide(L)'
;IRVVFAVLSLSVVLVAGVADELQAQEKRQGWIKRLRYRRELRRELQGEIQLSGAFALYPMAVKWAEEFRKIHPKVRIDISAGGAGKGITDALAKVVDLGMVSRDIYPQELEKGAFPIAVVKDAVVPTINSNNPLIDQILATGLKQQVAQDLWIHTTARTWGDVLGTGSTIPVHVYTRSDACGAAETFAAWLGAKQEDLEGTAVFGDPGVTSVVQRDKVGIGFNNIAYAYDINSKKPYRHIAVIPLDLNGNGKIDPEE
;
A
#
# COMPACT_ATOMS: atom_id res chain seq x y z
N ILE A 1 -29.32 -19.85 62.50
CA ILE A 1 -28.18 -20.13 61.57
C ILE A 1 -28.62 -20.88 60.29
N ARG A 2 -29.61 -21.81 60.36
CA ARG A 2 -30.12 -22.58 59.21
C ARG A 2 -30.92 -21.72 58.18
N VAL A 3 -31.55 -20.65 58.60
CA VAL A 3 -32.34 -19.79 57.71
C VAL A 3 -31.48 -18.89 56.83
N VAL A 4 -30.31 -18.46 57.31
CA VAL A 4 -29.38 -17.59 56.56
C VAL A 4 -28.72 -18.34 55.41
N PHE A 5 -28.42 -19.63 55.54
CA PHE A 5 -27.85 -20.44 54.47
C PHE A 5 -28.83 -20.74 53.33
N ALA A 6 -30.12 -20.85 53.62
CA ALA A 6 -31.12 -21.10 52.58
C ALA A 6 -31.36 -19.85 51.73
N VAL A 7 -31.30 -18.66 52.29
CA VAL A 7 -31.48 -17.38 51.55
C VAL A 7 -30.27 -17.07 50.67
N LEU A 8 -29.04 -17.36 51.14
CA LEU A 8 -27.81 -17.19 50.37
C LEU A 8 -27.70 -18.21 49.21
N SER A 9 -28.12 -19.45 49.41
CA SER A 9 -28.13 -20.45 48.32
C SER A 9 -29.19 -20.11 47.25
N LEU A 10 -30.33 -19.57 47.60
CA LEU A 10 -31.36 -19.17 46.64
C LEU A 10 -30.88 -17.96 45.80
N SER A 11 -30.20 -17.01 46.45
CA SER A 11 -29.67 -15.82 45.79
C SER A 11 -28.56 -16.17 44.78
N VAL A 12 -27.67 -17.14 45.13
CA VAL A 12 -26.60 -17.60 44.23
C VAL A 12 -27.16 -18.39 43.07
N VAL A 13 -28.18 -19.21 43.25
CA VAL A 13 -28.86 -19.93 42.15
C VAL A 13 -29.59 -18.99 41.22
N LEU A 14 -30.25 -17.95 41.73
CA LEU A 14 -30.91 -16.93 40.92
C LEU A 14 -29.93 -16.11 40.10
N VAL A 15 -28.78 -15.71 40.67
CA VAL A 15 -27.75 -14.95 39.95
C VAL A 15 -27.07 -15.84 38.89
N ALA A 16 -26.80 -17.11 39.16
CA ALA A 16 -26.26 -18.05 38.19
C ALA A 16 -27.23 -18.28 37.01
N GLY A 17 -28.54 -18.45 37.28
CA GLY A 17 -29.56 -18.59 36.24
C GLY A 17 -29.68 -17.38 35.33
N VAL A 18 -29.61 -16.17 35.86
CA VAL A 18 -29.63 -14.92 35.09
C VAL A 18 -28.37 -14.77 34.26
N ALA A 19 -27.19 -15.14 34.74
CA ALA A 19 -25.95 -15.12 33.97
C ALA A 19 -25.96 -16.10 32.79
N ASP A 20 -26.49 -17.32 33.01
CA ASP A 20 -26.64 -18.32 31.95
C ASP A 20 -27.66 -17.87 30.88
N GLU A 21 -28.76 -17.25 31.27
CA GLU A 21 -29.73 -16.67 30.31
C GLU A 21 -29.13 -15.53 29.52
N LEU A 22 -28.37 -14.63 30.13
CA LEU A 22 -27.67 -13.54 29.43
C LEU A 22 -26.65 -14.08 28.41
N GLN A 23 -25.83 -15.08 28.79
CA GLN A 23 -24.89 -15.72 27.86
C GLN A 23 -25.60 -16.45 26.73
N ALA A 24 -26.70 -17.12 27.01
CA ALA A 24 -27.52 -17.78 25.98
C ALA A 24 -28.14 -16.75 25.03
N GLN A 25 -28.56 -15.60 25.54
CA GLN A 25 -29.12 -14.51 24.76
C GLN A 25 -28.07 -13.85 23.86
N GLU A 26 -26.84 -13.63 24.34
CA GLU A 26 -25.71 -13.13 23.54
C GLU A 26 -25.30 -14.10 22.43
N LYS A 27 -25.20 -15.40 22.74
CA LYS A 27 -24.93 -16.45 21.74
C LYS A 27 -26.03 -16.50 20.67
N ARG A 28 -27.28 -16.39 21.07
CA ARG A 28 -28.45 -16.36 20.17
C ARG A 28 -28.44 -15.11 19.27
N GLN A 29 -28.12 -13.95 19.83
CA GLN A 29 -27.98 -12.70 19.07
C GLN A 29 -26.82 -12.78 18.08
N GLY A 30 -25.68 -13.34 18.48
CA GLY A 30 -24.54 -13.57 17.63
C GLY A 30 -24.85 -14.54 16.48
N TRP A 31 -25.61 -15.61 16.76
CA TRP A 31 -26.05 -16.58 15.74
C TRP A 31 -27.05 -15.97 14.76
N ILE A 32 -28.02 -15.18 15.25
CA ILE A 32 -28.99 -14.44 14.40
C ILE A 32 -28.27 -13.46 13.49
N LYS A 33 -27.27 -12.70 14.00
CA LYS A 33 -26.45 -11.80 13.19
C LYS A 33 -25.71 -12.57 12.09
N ARG A 34 -25.11 -13.73 12.40
CA ARG A 34 -24.43 -14.59 11.41
C ARG A 34 -25.38 -15.16 10.36
N LEU A 35 -26.60 -15.55 10.75
CA LEU A 35 -27.61 -16.03 9.80
C LEU A 35 -28.12 -14.91 8.90
N ARG A 36 -28.36 -13.71 9.45
CA ARG A 36 -28.76 -12.52 8.66
C ARG A 36 -27.67 -12.17 7.66
N TYR A 37 -26.40 -12.10 8.08
CA TYR A 37 -25.25 -11.86 7.23
C TYR A 37 -25.12 -12.90 6.12
N ARG A 38 -25.26 -14.22 6.45
CA ARG A 38 -25.26 -15.28 5.43
C ARG A 38 -26.44 -15.21 4.47
N ARG A 39 -27.60 -14.74 4.93
CA ARG A 39 -28.79 -14.56 4.08
C ARG A 39 -28.62 -13.34 3.17
N GLU A 40 -28.00 -12.28 3.65
CA GLU A 40 -27.66 -11.10 2.85
C GLU A 40 -26.61 -11.42 1.80
N LEU A 41 -25.57 -12.21 2.15
CA LEU A 41 -24.58 -12.71 1.19
C LEU A 41 -25.19 -13.62 0.10
N ARG A 42 -26.30 -14.28 0.36
CA ARG A 42 -27.05 -15.09 -0.63
C ARG A 42 -28.02 -14.28 -1.46
N ARG A 43 -28.27 -13.02 -1.09
CA ARG A 43 -29.09 -12.13 -1.91
C ARG A 43 -28.32 -11.84 -3.19
N GLU A 44 -28.90 -12.14 -4.33
CA GLU A 44 -28.29 -11.86 -5.60
C GLU A 44 -28.18 -10.35 -5.79
N LEU A 45 -26.98 -9.82 -5.58
CA LEU A 45 -26.69 -8.41 -5.80
C LEU A 45 -26.57 -8.16 -7.30
N GLN A 46 -27.05 -7.01 -7.74
CA GLN A 46 -26.94 -6.53 -9.10
C GLN A 46 -26.70 -5.04 -9.11
N GLY A 47 -25.98 -4.54 -10.11
CA GLY A 47 -25.68 -3.12 -10.26
C GLY A 47 -24.24 -2.91 -10.74
N GLU A 48 -23.78 -1.68 -10.62
CA GLU A 48 -22.43 -1.28 -11.01
C GLU A 48 -21.71 -0.67 -9.81
N ILE A 49 -20.40 -0.89 -9.75
CA ILE A 49 -19.48 -0.27 -8.78
C ILE A 49 -18.31 0.29 -9.60
N GLN A 50 -18.02 1.56 -9.41
CA GLN A 50 -16.94 2.25 -10.10
C GLN A 50 -15.82 2.63 -9.11
N LEU A 51 -14.59 2.29 -9.48
CA LEU A 51 -13.40 2.63 -8.71
C LEU A 51 -12.40 3.40 -9.57
N SER A 52 -11.75 4.39 -8.98
CA SER A 52 -10.62 5.06 -9.63
C SER A 52 -9.51 5.37 -8.62
N GLY A 53 -8.29 5.55 -9.09
CA GLY A 53 -7.24 6.16 -8.28
C GLY A 53 -5.89 5.44 -8.27
N ALA A 54 -5.36 5.20 -7.08
CA ALA A 54 -3.97 4.80 -6.85
C ALA A 54 -3.56 3.52 -7.59
N PHE A 55 -2.45 3.59 -8.32
CA PHE A 55 -1.82 2.42 -8.93
C PHE A 55 -1.46 1.35 -7.88
N ALA A 56 -1.01 1.75 -6.70
CA ALA A 56 -0.65 0.85 -5.60
C ALA A 56 -1.75 -0.16 -5.25
N LEU A 57 -3.02 0.30 -5.21
CA LEU A 57 -4.16 -0.56 -4.86
C LEU A 57 -4.77 -1.26 -6.08
N TYR A 58 -4.47 -0.82 -7.29
CA TYR A 58 -5.10 -1.31 -8.52
C TYR A 58 -5.03 -2.84 -8.70
N PRO A 59 -3.85 -3.50 -8.57
CA PRO A 59 -3.77 -4.96 -8.75
C PRO A 59 -4.64 -5.73 -7.74
N MET A 60 -4.69 -5.25 -6.50
CA MET A 60 -5.50 -5.85 -5.44
C MET A 60 -6.99 -5.62 -5.68
N ALA A 61 -7.38 -4.41 -6.08
CA ALA A 61 -8.76 -4.07 -6.41
C ALA A 61 -9.30 -4.94 -7.57
N VAL A 62 -8.48 -5.17 -8.59
CA VAL A 62 -8.81 -6.09 -9.69
C VAL A 62 -9.06 -7.50 -9.14
N LYS A 63 -8.18 -7.99 -8.27
CA LYS A 63 -8.33 -9.32 -7.67
C LYS A 63 -9.57 -9.44 -6.79
N TRP A 64 -9.87 -8.42 -5.99
CA TRP A 64 -11.10 -8.36 -5.20
C TRP A 64 -12.35 -8.36 -6.08
N ALA A 65 -12.33 -7.60 -7.17
CA ALA A 65 -13.44 -7.58 -8.14
C ALA A 65 -13.67 -8.96 -8.79
N GLU A 66 -12.60 -9.67 -9.17
CA GLU A 66 -12.69 -11.03 -9.69
C GLU A 66 -13.35 -11.98 -8.68
N GLU A 67 -12.89 -11.98 -7.43
CA GLU A 67 -13.45 -12.85 -6.38
C GLU A 67 -14.88 -12.45 -6.02
N PHE A 68 -15.19 -11.15 -5.97
CA PHE A 68 -16.54 -10.66 -5.70
C PHE A 68 -17.54 -11.09 -6.79
N ARG A 69 -17.15 -11.03 -8.07
CA ARG A 69 -17.98 -11.45 -9.20
C ARG A 69 -18.31 -12.96 -9.19
N LYS A 70 -17.45 -13.81 -8.60
CA LYS A 70 -17.74 -15.24 -8.43
C LYS A 70 -18.95 -15.46 -7.51
N ILE A 71 -19.14 -14.58 -6.54
CA ILE A 71 -20.24 -14.63 -5.57
C ILE A 71 -21.46 -13.86 -6.09
N HIS A 72 -21.23 -12.74 -6.78
CA HIS A 72 -22.25 -11.82 -7.27
C HIS A 72 -22.08 -11.53 -8.77
N PRO A 73 -22.39 -12.49 -9.65
CA PRO A 73 -22.09 -12.39 -11.08
C PRO A 73 -22.86 -11.29 -11.82
N LYS A 74 -23.94 -10.75 -11.22
CA LYS A 74 -24.72 -9.64 -11.79
C LYS A 74 -24.20 -8.25 -11.38
N VAL A 75 -23.10 -8.18 -10.61
CA VAL A 75 -22.46 -6.91 -10.27
C VAL A 75 -21.33 -6.65 -11.26
N ARG A 76 -21.43 -5.53 -11.95
CA ARG A 76 -20.35 -5.00 -12.77
C ARG A 76 -19.43 -4.15 -11.90
N ILE A 77 -18.11 -4.33 -12.03
CA ILE A 77 -17.11 -3.56 -11.31
C ILE A 77 -16.12 -3.02 -12.33
N ASP A 78 -16.07 -1.69 -12.46
CA ASP A 78 -15.16 -0.98 -13.34
C ASP A 78 -14.07 -0.31 -12.49
N ILE A 79 -12.80 -0.53 -12.87
CA ILE A 79 -11.65 -0.07 -12.11
C ILE A 79 -10.71 0.67 -13.05
N SER A 80 -10.36 1.91 -12.70
CA SER A 80 -9.40 2.73 -13.45
C SER A 80 -8.27 3.21 -12.53
N ALA A 81 -7.03 3.18 -13.03
CA ALA A 81 -5.88 3.76 -12.35
C ALA A 81 -5.58 5.16 -12.87
N GLY A 82 -4.99 6.02 -12.03
CA GLY A 82 -4.67 7.41 -12.40
C GLY A 82 -4.03 8.22 -11.27
N GLY A 83 -3.51 7.51 -10.24
CA GLY A 83 -2.89 8.13 -9.07
C GLY A 83 -3.87 8.40 -7.92
N ALA A 84 -3.32 8.56 -6.71
CA ALA A 84 -4.10 8.77 -5.48
C ALA A 84 -4.91 10.08 -5.53
N GLY A 85 -4.33 11.14 -6.09
CA GLY A 85 -5.00 12.42 -6.26
C GLY A 85 -6.27 12.34 -7.12
N LYS A 86 -6.22 11.55 -8.21
CA LYS A 86 -7.41 11.28 -9.02
C LYS A 86 -8.46 10.53 -8.19
N GLY A 87 -8.07 9.48 -7.46
CA GLY A 87 -9.00 8.66 -6.68
C GLY A 87 -9.81 9.45 -5.67
N ILE A 88 -9.15 10.29 -4.87
CA ILE A 88 -9.86 11.12 -3.89
C ILE A 88 -10.73 12.19 -4.55
N THR A 89 -10.27 12.80 -5.62
CA THR A 89 -11.04 13.82 -6.35
C THR A 89 -12.31 13.22 -6.96
N ASP A 90 -12.20 12.09 -7.64
CA ASP A 90 -13.34 11.41 -8.27
C ASP A 90 -14.36 10.95 -7.22
N ALA A 91 -13.90 10.43 -6.07
CA ALA A 91 -14.80 10.01 -4.99
C ALA A 91 -15.55 11.18 -4.35
N LEU A 92 -14.85 12.29 -4.04
CA LEU A 92 -15.47 13.50 -3.49
C LEU A 92 -16.44 14.16 -4.47
N ALA A 93 -16.14 14.10 -5.76
CA ALA A 93 -17.01 14.58 -6.83
C ALA A 93 -18.16 13.61 -7.17
N LYS A 94 -18.21 12.43 -6.51
CA LYS A 94 -19.19 11.36 -6.78
C LYS A 94 -19.18 10.86 -8.24
N VAL A 95 -18.03 10.93 -8.89
CA VAL A 95 -17.79 10.37 -10.22
C VAL A 95 -17.63 8.85 -10.13
N VAL A 96 -17.08 8.39 -8.99
CA VAL A 96 -16.94 6.96 -8.67
C VAL A 96 -17.50 6.66 -7.28
N ASP A 97 -17.83 5.40 -7.03
CA ASP A 97 -18.32 4.94 -5.73
C ASP A 97 -17.21 4.84 -4.69
N LEU A 98 -16.00 4.44 -5.12
CA LEU A 98 -14.84 4.24 -4.27
C LEU A 98 -13.58 4.86 -4.89
N GLY A 99 -12.88 5.71 -4.12
CA GLY A 99 -11.57 6.24 -4.47
C GLY A 99 -10.44 5.36 -3.91
N MET A 100 -9.53 4.93 -4.76
CA MET A 100 -8.30 4.25 -4.33
C MET A 100 -7.25 5.29 -3.99
N VAL A 101 -6.79 5.32 -2.73
CA VAL A 101 -5.81 6.31 -2.24
C VAL A 101 -4.69 5.58 -1.52
N SER A 102 -3.44 5.91 -1.84
CA SER A 102 -2.22 5.30 -1.28
C SER A 102 -1.36 6.30 -0.49
N ARG A 103 -1.99 7.30 0.08
CA ARG A 103 -1.43 8.30 0.98
C ARG A 103 -2.41 8.62 2.10
N ASP A 104 -1.99 9.41 3.04
CA ASP A 104 -2.89 9.95 4.05
C ASP A 104 -3.97 10.85 3.41
N ILE A 105 -5.15 10.81 3.99
CA ILE A 105 -6.25 11.70 3.60
C ILE A 105 -6.05 13.04 4.29
N TYR A 106 -5.98 14.10 3.52
CA TYR A 106 -5.75 15.43 4.07
C TYR A 106 -6.96 15.95 4.86
N PRO A 107 -6.75 16.78 5.90
CA PRO A 107 -7.84 17.36 6.70
C PRO A 107 -8.93 18.00 5.84
N GLN A 108 -8.55 18.73 4.80
CA GLN A 108 -9.49 19.40 3.89
C GLN A 108 -10.33 18.40 3.05
N GLU A 109 -9.83 17.19 2.82
CA GLU A 109 -10.56 16.13 2.14
C GLU A 109 -11.57 15.48 3.08
N LEU A 110 -11.21 15.30 4.36
CA LEU A 110 -12.12 14.84 5.40
C LEU A 110 -13.28 15.84 5.61
N GLU A 111 -12.98 17.14 5.66
CA GLU A 111 -13.99 18.21 5.77
C GLU A 111 -14.97 18.21 4.59
N LYS A 112 -14.52 17.81 3.40
CA LYS A 112 -15.35 17.63 2.21
C LYS A 112 -16.16 16.33 2.20
N GLY A 113 -16.03 15.50 3.24
CA GLY A 113 -16.81 14.28 3.42
C GLY A 113 -16.09 12.99 2.97
N ALA A 114 -14.78 13.02 2.78
CA ALA A 114 -14.02 11.78 2.57
C ALA A 114 -14.15 10.88 3.81
N PHE A 115 -14.44 9.60 3.57
CA PHE A 115 -14.53 8.57 4.61
C PHE A 115 -13.46 7.49 4.33
N PRO A 116 -12.29 7.56 4.98
CA PRO A 116 -11.20 6.63 4.73
C PRO A 116 -11.43 5.26 5.38
N ILE A 117 -11.12 4.20 4.62
CA ILE A 117 -11.07 2.81 5.11
C ILE A 117 -9.69 2.27 4.78
N ALA A 118 -8.87 2.05 5.79
CA ALA A 118 -7.57 1.40 5.61
C ALA A 118 -7.77 -0.09 5.33
N VAL A 119 -7.31 -0.55 4.18
CA VAL A 119 -7.54 -1.93 3.70
C VAL A 119 -6.27 -2.77 3.63
N VAL A 120 -5.10 -2.13 3.50
CA VAL A 120 -3.81 -2.82 3.36
C VAL A 120 -2.67 -1.89 3.77
N LYS A 121 -1.54 -2.47 4.17
CA LYS A 121 -0.24 -1.80 4.25
C LYS A 121 0.48 -1.98 2.93
N ASP A 122 1.12 -0.93 2.44
CA ASP A 122 1.93 -0.92 1.23
C ASP A 122 3.36 -0.50 1.55
N ALA A 123 4.26 -0.70 0.60
CA ALA A 123 5.65 -0.28 0.70
C ALA A 123 6.09 0.36 -0.62
N VAL A 124 6.94 1.38 -0.50
CA VAL A 124 7.63 2.00 -1.63
C VAL A 124 9.09 1.61 -1.55
N VAL A 125 9.62 1.11 -2.66
CA VAL A 125 10.98 0.57 -2.72
C VAL A 125 11.78 1.21 -3.85
N PRO A 126 13.07 1.54 -3.65
CA PRO A 126 13.93 1.98 -4.74
C PRO A 126 14.22 0.81 -5.68
N THR A 127 14.13 1.08 -6.98
CA THR A 127 14.27 0.07 -8.03
C THR A 127 15.33 0.47 -9.04
N ILE A 128 16.13 -0.52 -9.47
CA ILE A 128 17.15 -0.38 -10.51
C ILE A 128 17.03 -1.49 -11.54
N ASN A 129 17.71 -1.33 -12.66
CA ASN A 129 17.84 -2.42 -13.63
C ASN A 129 18.77 -3.52 -13.10
N SER A 130 18.32 -4.77 -13.09
CA SER A 130 19.12 -5.90 -12.62
C SER A 130 20.34 -6.22 -13.51
N ASN A 131 20.44 -5.60 -14.68
CA ASN A 131 21.63 -5.69 -15.55
C ASN A 131 22.55 -4.46 -15.42
N ASN A 132 22.40 -3.68 -14.32
CA ASN A 132 23.33 -2.58 -14.04
C ASN A 132 24.75 -3.13 -13.91
N PRO A 133 25.77 -2.51 -14.54
CA PRO A 133 27.14 -2.98 -14.48
C PRO A 133 27.73 -3.09 -13.06
N LEU A 134 27.16 -2.38 -12.11
CA LEU A 134 27.58 -2.32 -10.70
C LEU A 134 26.59 -2.98 -9.75
N ILE A 135 25.69 -3.82 -10.26
CA ILE A 135 24.56 -4.39 -9.51
C ILE A 135 24.99 -5.04 -8.18
N ASP A 136 26.04 -5.84 -8.19
CA ASP A 136 26.50 -6.56 -6.99
C ASP A 136 26.99 -5.58 -5.91
N GLN A 137 27.68 -4.50 -6.31
CA GLN A 137 28.13 -3.46 -5.39
C GLN A 137 26.95 -2.68 -4.82
N ILE A 138 25.98 -2.30 -5.67
CA ILE A 138 24.80 -1.56 -5.27
C ILE A 138 23.98 -2.35 -4.25
N LEU A 139 23.75 -3.65 -4.51
CA LEU A 139 22.97 -4.48 -3.60
C LEU A 139 23.72 -4.81 -2.30
N ALA A 140 25.04 -4.86 -2.31
CA ALA A 140 25.85 -5.08 -1.11
C ALA A 140 25.97 -3.84 -0.23
N THR A 141 25.99 -2.65 -0.84
CA THR A 141 26.13 -1.36 -0.12
C THR A 141 24.78 -0.82 0.38
N GLY A 142 23.71 -1.07 -0.41
CA GLY A 142 22.39 -0.48 -0.17
C GLY A 142 22.31 1.01 -0.51
N LEU A 143 21.15 1.60 -0.26
CA LEU A 143 20.88 3.03 -0.49
C LEU A 143 20.72 3.74 0.85
N LYS A 144 21.62 4.66 1.16
CA LYS A 144 21.52 5.57 2.30
C LYS A 144 20.53 6.68 2.01
N GLN A 145 19.82 7.13 3.05
CA GLN A 145 18.90 8.27 2.92
C GLN A 145 19.59 9.52 2.36
N GLN A 146 20.83 9.84 2.84
CA GLN A 146 21.59 10.99 2.34
C GLN A 146 21.88 10.87 0.85
N VAL A 147 22.30 9.69 0.37
CA VAL A 147 22.58 9.44 -1.06
C VAL A 147 21.30 9.56 -1.89
N ALA A 148 20.17 9.10 -1.35
CA ALA A 148 18.87 9.27 -2.01
C ALA A 148 18.47 10.76 -2.06
N GLN A 149 18.74 11.56 -1.03
CA GLN A 149 18.58 13.03 -1.09
C GLN A 149 19.47 13.66 -2.17
N ASP A 150 20.72 13.21 -2.29
CA ASP A 150 21.65 13.70 -3.31
C ASP A 150 21.22 13.35 -4.74
N LEU A 151 20.44 12.27 -4.92
CA LEU A 151 19.86 11.88 -6.21
C LEU A 151 18.58 12.66 -6.53
N TRP A 152 17.59 12.65 -5.62
CA TRP A 152 16.24 13.14 -5.91
C TRP A 152 15.90 14.54 -5.41
N ILE A 153 16.73 15.12 -4.52
CA ILE A 153 16.48 16.48 -3.98
C ILE A 153 17.58 17.46 -4.41
N HIS A 154 18.84 17.11 -4.12
CA HIS A 154 19.96 18.03 -4.34
C HIS A 154 20.56 17.92 -5.75
N THR A 155 20.33 16.81 -6.45
CA THR A 155 20.84 16.49 -7.78
C THR A 155 22.38 16.60 -7.88
N THR A 156 23.06 16.32 -6.79
CA THR A 156 24.53 16.35 -6.67
C THR A 156 25.18 15.04 -7.09
N ALA A 157 24.52 13.89 -6.83
CA ALA A 157 24.96 12.59 -7.30
C ALA A 157 24.56 12.41 -8.78
N ARG A 158 25.54 12.31 -9.67
CA ARG A 158 25.34 12.21 -11.13
C ARG A 158 25.88 10.89 -11.73
N THR A 159 26.67 10.19 -10.95
CA THR A 159 27.28 8.92 -11.35
C THR A 159 27.00 7.85 -10.32
N TRP A 160 27.06 6.61 -10.73
CA TRP A 160 27.05 5.48 -9.78
C TRP A 160 28.28 5.49 -8.86
N GLY A 161 29.36 6.17 -9.26
CA GLY A 161 30.50 6.43 -8.37
C GLY A 161 30.13 7.35 -7.19
N ASP A 162 29.34 8.39 -7.43
CA ASP A 162 28.83 9.27 -6.37
C ASP A 162 27.92 8.49 -5.40
N VAL A 163 27.06 7.62 -5.94
CA VAL A 163 26.15 6.77 -5.16
C VAL A 163 26.90 5.79 -4.25
N LEU A 164 27.98 5.16 -4.77
CA LEU A 164 28.73 4.11 -4.10
C LEU A 164 29.96 4.61 -3.32
N GLY A 165 30.31 5.88 -3.44
CA GLY A 165 31.57 6.41 -2.90
C GLY A 165 32.81 5.84 -3.60
N THR A 166 32.73 5.59 -4.90
CA THR A 166 33.81 5.00 -5.71
C THR A 166 34.24 5.93 -6.86
N GLY A 167 35.27 5.56 -7.60
CA GLY A 167 35.70 6.31 -8.78
C GLY A 167 34.96 5.99 -10.08
N SER A 168 33.80 5.30 -10.02
CA SER A 168 33.04 4.95 -11.23
C SER A 168 32.45 6.20 -11.89
N THR A 169 32.65 6.33 -13.20
CA THR A 169 32.11 7.43 -14.02
C THR A 169 30.82 7.06 -14.75
N ILE A 170 30.24 5.88 -14.48
CA ILE A 170 28.99 5.43 -15.08
C ILE A 170 27.87 6.37 -14.64
N PRO A 171 27.13 7.03 -15.56
CA PRO A 171 26.07 7.94 -15.18
C PRO A 171 24.94 7.22 -14.43
N VAL A 172 24.22 7.95 -13.59
CA VAL A 172 22.97 7.51 -13.01
C VAL A 172 21.82 8.34 -13.60
N HIS A 173 20.77 7.66 -14.11
CA HIS A 173 19.58 8.30 -14.62
C HIS A 173 18.47 8.17 -13.58
N VAL A 174 18.06 9.29 -13.03
CA VAL A 174 17.07 9.35 -11.95
C VAL A 174 15.68 9.53 -12.53
N TYR A 175 14.75 8.65 -12.13
CA TYR A 175 13.34 8.69 -12.51
C TYR A 175 12.47 9.02 -11.29
N THR A 176 11.51 9.91 -11.52
CA THR A 176 10.50 10.33 -10.53
C THR A 176 9.10 10.20 -11.11
N ARG A 177 8.08 10.59 -10.33
CA ARG A 177 6.67 10.52 -10.75
C ARG A 177 6.17 11.85 -11.28
N SER A 178 5.41 11.82 -12.38
CA SER A 178 4.74 13.00 -12.94
C SER A 178 3.31 13.18 -12.42
N ASP A 179 2.74 12.18 -11.75
CA ASP A 179 1.39 12.20 -11.20
C ASP A 179 1.40 12.37 -9.67
N ALA A 180 0.36 13.00 -9.12
CA ALA A 180 0.15 13.10 -7.68
C ALA A 180 -0.18 11.72 -7.11
N CYS A 181 0.76 11.11 -6.37
CA CYS A 181 0.64 9.72 -5.94
C CYS A 181 1.29 9.45 -4.57
N GLY A 182 0.76 8.44 -3.89
CA GLY A 182 1.27 8.03 -2.59
C GLY A 182 2.69 7.50 -2.62
N ALA A 183 3.14 6.90 -3.74
CA ALA A 183 4.53 6.43 -3.87
C ALA A 183 5.52 7.60 -3.77
N ALA A 184 5.29 8.68 -4.53
CA ALA A 184 6.15 9.86 -4.51
C ALA A 184 6.05 10.60 -3.16
N GLU A 185 4.84 10.71 -2.59
CA GLU A 185 4.65 11.35 -1.29
C GLU A 185 5.36 10.59 -0.16
N THR A 186 5.22 9.25 -0.12
CA THR A 186 5.89 8.40 0.87
C THR A 186 7.41 8.43 0.73
N PHE A 187 7.91 8.37 -0.53
CA PHE A 187 9.34 8.41 -0.80
C PHE A 187 9.94 9.77 -0.43
N ALA A 188 9.29 10.86 -0.82
CA ALA A 188 9.70 12.22 -0.47
C ALA A 188 9.68 12.45 1.05
N ALA A 189 8.64 11.98 1.75
CA ALA A 189 8.57 12.07 3.21
C ALA A 189 9.72 11.33 3.90
N TRP A 190 10.13 10.17 3.39
CA TRP A 190 11.34 9.48 3.86
C TRP A 190 12.59 10.32 3.66
N LEU A 191 12.68 11.10 2.57
CA LEU A 191 13.77 12.03 2.31
C LEU A 191 13.67 13.36 3.10
N GLY A 192 12.62 13.55 3.91
CA GLY A 192 12.38 14.80 4.63
C GLY A 192 11.88 15.95 3.74
N ALA A 193 11.27 15.63 2.59
CA ALA A 193 10.83 16.54 1.56
C ALA A 193 9.36 16.30 1.18
N LYS A 194 8.84 17.03 0.19
CA LYS A 194 7.52 16.82 -0.41
C LYS A 194 7.65 16.23 -1.80
N GLN A 195 6.55 15.68 -2.33
CA GLN A 195 6.53 15.12 -3.68
C GLN A 195 7.02 16.12 -4.73
N GLU A 196 6.67 17.40 -4.58
CA GLU A 196 7.03 18.47 -5.51
C GLU A 196 8.51 18.79 -5.53
N ASP A 197 9.25 18.40 -4.50
CA ASP A 197 10.70 18.60 -4.36
C ASP A 197 11.52 17.49 -5.05
N LEU A 198 10.83 16.42 -5.52
CA LEU A 198 11.51 15.29 -6.16
C LEU A 198 11.94 15.64 -7.59
N GLU A 199 13.23 15.64 -7.82
CA GLU A 199 13.87 15.89 -9.10
C GLU A 199 14.10 14.57 -9.89
N GLY A 200 14.38 14.71 -11.20
CA GLY A 200 14.63 13.61 -12.12
C GLY A 200 13.69 13.61 -13.32
N THR A 201 13.82 12.60 -14.17
CA THR A 201 12.91 12.42 -15.31
C THR A 201 11.54 11.95 -14.84
N ALA A 202 10.54 12.81 -15.02
CA ALA A 202 9.18 12.57 -14.58
C ALA A 202 8.46 11.52 -15.45
N VAL A 203 7.89 10.48 -14.83
CA VAL A 203 7.24 9.35 -15.50
C VAL A 203 5.87 9.09 -14.88
N PHE A 204 4.87 8.87 -15.72
CA PHE A 204 3.50 8.64 -15.28
C PHE A 204 3.29 7.20 -14.77
N GLY A 205 2.84 7.09 -13.54
CA GLY A 205 2.40 5.85 -12.90
C GLY A 205 3.53 4.88 -12.54
N ASP A 206 3.26 3.97 -11.62
CA ASP A 206 4.20 2.88 -11.28
C ASP A 206 4.56 2.01 -12.49
N PRO A 207 3.60 1.61 -13.37
CA PRO A 207 3.95 0.85 -14.58
C PRO A 207 4.95 1.58 -15.48
N GLY A 208 4.82 2.91 -15.58
CA GLY A 208 5.75 3.75 -16.35
C GLY A 208 7.16 3.72 -15.78
N VAL A 209 7.31 3.94 -14.47
CA VAL A 209 8.62 3.89 -13.79
C VAL A 209 9.24 2.50 -13.93
N THR A 210 8.48 1.43 -13.67
CA THR A 210 8.96 0.05 -13.88
C THR A 210 9.47 -0.13 -15.31
N SER A 211 8.72 0.32 -16.32
CA SER A 211 9.07 0.16 -17.73
C SER A 211 10.34 0.91 -18.15
N VAL A 212 10.57 2.13 -17.63
CA VAL A 212 11.79 2.88 -17.97
C VAL A 212 13.01 2.28 -17.28
N VAL A 213 12.90 1.88 -16.01
CA VAL A 213 13.98 1.21 -15.27
C VAL A 213 14.36 -0.12 -15.92
N GLN A 214 13.39 -0.91 -16.41
CA GLN A 214 13.65 -2.16 -17.12
C GLN A 214 14.48 -1.98 -18.40
N ARG A 215 14.37 -0.84 -19.06
CA ARG A 215 15.05 -0.53 -20.34
C ARG A 215 16.36 0.21 -20.16
N ASP A 216 16.53 0.90 -19.06
CA ASP A 216 17.72 1.69 -18.77
C ASP A 216 18.62 1.01 -17.74
N LYS A 217 19.76 0.46 -18.21
CA LYS A 217 20.69 -0.27 -17.35
C LYS A 217 21.34 0.56 -16.25
N VAL A 218 21.34 1.89 -16.39
CA VAL A 218 21.92 2.80 -15.39
C VAL A 218 20.85 3.62 -14.63
N GLY A 219 19.56 3.31 -14.91
CA GLY A 219 18.42 3.99 -14.32
C GLY A 219 18.15 3.53 -12.89
N ILE A 220 17.67 4.49 -12.08
CA ILE A 220 17.15 4.30 -10.74
C ILE A 220 15.79 5.00 -10.62
N GLY A 221 14.85 4.38 -9.96
CA GLY A 221 13.53 4.94 -9.66
C GLY A 221 12.99 4.39 -8.35
N PHE A 222 11.73 4.66 -8.04
CA PHE A 222 11.02 4.08 -6.92
C PHE A 222 9.62 3.65 -7.33
N ASN A 223 9.14 2.57 -6.75
CA ASN A 223 7.84 1.98 -7.08
C ASN A 223 7.13 1.46 -5.83
N ASN A 224 5.81 1.41 -5.87
CA ASN A 224 5.07 0.54 -4.97
C ASN A 224 5.51 -0.92 -5.18
N ILE A 225 5.57 -1.69 -4.08
CA ILE A 225 6.13 -3.06 -4.07
C ILE A 225 5.47 -3.99 -5.10
N ALA A 226 4.17 -3.82 -5.38
CA ALA A 226 3.44 -4.60 -6.38
C ALA A 226 3.90 -4.37 -7.83
N TYR A 227 4.70 -3.34 -8.08
CA TYR A 227 5.32 -3.04 -9.39
C TYR A 227 6.83 -3.34 -9.43
N ALA A 228 7.38 -3.74 -8.31
CA ALA A 228 8.75 -4.27 -8.22
C ALA A 228 8.76 -5.81 -8.21
N TYR A 229 7.76 -6.44 -7.59
CA TYR A 229 7.65 -7.89 -7.44
C TYR A 229 6.37 -8.45 -8.08
N ASP A 230 6.51 -9.59 -8.74
CA ASP A 230 5.37 -10.38 -9.20
C ASP A 230 4.67 -11.06 -8.01
N ILE A 231 3.36 -10.83 -7.88
CA ILE A 231 2.57 -11.26 -6.73
C ILE A 231 2.50 -12.79 -6.58
N ASN A 232 2.59 -13.53 -7.67
CA ASN A 232 2.47 -14.99 -7.67
C ASN A 232 3.81 -15.66 -7.37
N SER A 233 4.85 -15.28 -8.10
CA SER A 233 6.18 -15.85 -7.93
C SER A 233 6.95 -15.25 -6.75
N LYS A 234 6.52 -14.08 -6.25
CA LYS A 234 7.20 -13.28 -5.21
C LYS A 234 8.65 -12.94 -5.57
N LYS A 235 8.96 -12.93 -6.85
CA LYS A 235 10.27 -12.55 -7.38
C LYS A 235 10.18 -11.15 -8.01
N PRO A 236 11.29 -10.41 -8.05
CA PRO A 236 11.34 -9.17 -8.81
C PRO A 236 10.91 -9.38 -10.25
N TYR A 237 10.27 -8.41 -10.87
CA TYR A 237 9.99 -8.45 -12.29
C TYR A 237 11.30 -8.54 -13.08
N ARG A 238 11.20 -9.10 -14.29
CA ARG A 238 12.35 -9.21 -15.19
C ARG A 238 13.03 -7.85 -15.36
N HIS A 239 14.37 -7.83 -15.25
CA HIS A 239 15.20 -6.63 -15.31
C HIS A 239 14.93 -5.59 -14.22
N ILE A 240 14.30 -5.96 -13.13
CA ILE A 240 14.17 -5.14 -11.92
C ILE A 240 14.96 -5.80 -10.78
N ALA A 241 15.66 -4.97 -10.03
CA ALA A 241 16.17 -5.28 -8.70
C ALA A 241 15.72 -4.18 -7.74
N VAL A 242 15.46 -4.56 -6.49
CA VAL A 242 15.17 -3.63 -5.40
C VAL A 242 16.45 -3.39 -4.63
N ILE A 243 16.78 -2.14 -4.39
CA ILE A 243 17.94 -1.77 -3.58
C ILE A 243 17.54 -1.85 -2.10
N PRO A 244 18.26 -2.61 -1.27
CA PRO A 244 18.07 -2.54 0.18
C PRO A 244 18.38 -1.14 0.71
N LEU A 245 17.75 -0.74 1.80
CA LEU A 245 18.01 0.54 2.45
C LEU A 245 19.04 0.34 3.56
N ASP A 246 20.14 1.08 3.49
CA ASP A 246 21.13 1.19 4.58
C ASP A 246 20.62 2.23 5.58
N LEU A 247 19.83 1.77 6.56
CA LEU A 247 19.14 2.63 7.51
C LEU A 247 20.07 3.19 8.59
N ASN A 248 21.13 2.46 8.94
CA ASN A 248 22.11 2.89 9.96
C ASN A 248 23.30 3.65 9.36
N GLY A 249 23.42 3.70 8.03
CA GLY A 249 24.43 4.45 7.29
C GLY A 249 25.85 3.86 7.32
N ASN A 250 26.00 2.58 7.71
CA ASN A 250 27.31 1.95 7.85
C ASN A 250 27.93 1.46 6.52
N GLY A 251 27.18 1.50 5.41
CA GLY A 251 27.61 1.08 4.07
C GLY A 251 27.55 -0.44 3.86
N LYS A 252 26.73 -1.14 4.64
CA LYS A 252 26.44 -2.58 4.53
C LYS A 252 24.98 -2.80 4.81
N ILE A 253 24.45 -3.90 4.31
CA ILE A 253 23.08 -4.32 4.63
C ILE A 253 23.12 -5.31 5.79
N ASP A 254 22.51 -4.94 6.88
CA ASP A 254 22.39 -5.75 8.09
C ASP A 254 21.09 -6.59 8.07
N PRO A 255 21.00 -7.70 8.83
CA PRO A 255 19.82 -8.58 8.79
C PRO A 255 18.48 -7.92 9.16
N GLU A 256 18.51 -6.78 9.85
CA GLU A 256 17.34 -6.01 10.28
C GLU A 256 16.90 -4.96 9.24
N GLU A 257 17.64 -4.77 8.16
CA GLU A 257 17.43 -3.85 7.04
C GLU A 257 16.90 -4.57 5.80
#